data_55d11356ea516cc25fdb2943dbb43f23
#
_entry.id   55d11356ea516cc25fdb2943dbb43f23
#
_cell.length_a   1.000
_cell.length_b   1.000
_cell.length_c   1.000
_cell.angle_alpha   90.00
_cell.angle_beta   90.00
_cell.angle_gamma   90.00
#
_symmetry.space_group_name_H-M   'P 1'
#
loop_
_entity.id
_entity.type
_entity.pdbx_description
1 polymer ?
#
loop_
_entity_poly.entity_id
_entity_poly.type
_entity_poly.pdbx_seq_one_letter_code
_entity_poly.pdbx_strand_id
1 'polypeptide(L)'
;MANLNFYGREARLRLYRALLILGVSFILTIGCANENSYIVYDDDNFLYMVSVENPTPEVFINGIRGINPRASTDGKSLSFITRESSRTLVGMWKGSSNITWYEHPKFKSYIFNPSPFNSSGYVFSGLNRSHLDIYSSEQMKNITKFRSMDFEPSLSPDGKAIVFTSDRISNADIYTNERPLSDRDAIENIKEWDITERGIKYNTYRDHNIDIFTSDIDGSNTIRLTSARASDYQPDWSSDGRWIVFSSLRHNNSEIFKIRSDGTDLERLTNNNYNDDQPAWSPEGNLIAFVSDRSGSKNIYVMSSTGTNQIQLTTSLSGLNSPTWIKCKSGILKKAGNSCP
;
A
#
# COMPACT_ATOMS: atom_id res chain seq x y z
N MET A 1 -11.50 48.42 18.32
CA MET A 1 -11.91 47.00 18.27
C MET A 1 -11.00 46.26 17.33
N ALA A 2 -9.85 45.89 17.74
CA ALA A 2 -8.93 44.96 17.05
C ALA A 2 -7.87 44.54 18.05
N ASN A 3 -7.96 43.35 18.64
CA ASN A 3 -6.89 42.63 19.36
C ASN A 3 -7.43 41.50 20.23
N LEU A 4 -8.18 40.57 19.65
CA LEU A 4 -8.62 39.38 20.41
C LEU A 4 -8.47 38.03 19.64
N ASN A 5 -7.80 38.03 18.48
CA ASN A 5 -7.69 36.79 17.67
C ASN A 5 -6.28 36.18 17.58
N PHE A 6 -5.27 36.77 18.22
CA PHE A 6 -3.89 36.22 18.15
C PHE A 6 -3.57 35.17 19.24
N TYR A 7 -4.24 35.24 20.39
CA TYR A 7 -3.94 34.32 21.51
C TYR A 7 -4.54 32.90 21.35
N GLY A 8 -5.55 32.75 20.54
CA GLY A 8 -6.21 31.44 20.33
C GLY A 8 -5.44 30.45 19.48
N ARG A 9 -4.61 30.94 18.56
CA ARG A 9 -3.82 30.09 17.64
C ARG A 9 -2.57 29.50 18.29
N GLU A 10 -1.84 30.29 19.05
CA GLU A 10 -0.66 29.80 19.77
C GLU A 10 -1.01 28.85 20.93
N ALA A 11 -2.08 29.09 21.63
CA ALA A 11 -2.54 28.19 22.69
C ALA A 11 -3.01 26.84 22.13
N ARG A 12 -3.68 26.82 20.97
CA ARG A 12 -4.04 25.56 20.27
C ARG A 12 -2.81 24.83 19.72
N LEU A 13 -1.83 25.52 19.17
CA LEU A 13 -0.57 24.91 18.72
C LEU A 13 0.26 24.32 19.89
N ARG A 14 0.27 24.99 21.05
CA ARG A 14 0.95 24.48 22.25
C ARG A 14 0.22 23.27 22.86
N LEU A 15 -1.12 23.27 22.84
CA LEU A 15 -1.91 22.12 23.27
C LEU A 15 -1.78 20.93 22.32
N TYR A 16 -1.75 21.17 20.99
CA TYR A 16 -1.49 20.16 19.98
C TYR A 16 -0.07 19.58 20.09
N ARG A 17 0.95 20.44 20.33
CA ARG A 17 2.32 19.98 20.58
C ARG A 17 2.44 19.20 21.88
N ALA A 18 1.75 19.57 22.94
CA ALA A 18 1.74 18.83 24.21
C ALA A 18 1.00 17.49 24.10
N LEU A 19 -0.11 17.41 23.34
CA LEU A 19 -0.84 16.16 23.06
C LEU A 19 -0.08 15.23 22.12
N LEU A 20 0.63 15.77 21.12
CA LEU A 20 1.54 14.99 20.28
C LEU A 20 2.70 14.41 21.09
N ILE A 21 3.33 15.21 21.98
CA ILE A 21 4.42 14.76 22.84
C ILE A 21 3.95 13.68 23.82
N LEU A 22 2.74 13.78 24.37
CA LEU A 22 2.16 12.76 25.25
C LEU A 22 1.74 11.49 24.49
N GLY A 23 1.19 11.62 23.27
CA GLY A 23 0.87 10.49 22.42
C GLY A 23 2.11 9.76 21.89
N VAL A 24 3.11 10.50 21.46
CA VAL A 24 4.42 9.97 21.01
C VAL A 24 5.18 9.30 22.17
N SER A 25 5.13 9.85 23.38
CA SER A 25 5.73 9.20 24.55
C SER A 25 5.10 7.85 24.89
N PHE A 26 3.80 7.64 24.61
CA PHE A 26 3.16 6.35 24.85
C PHE A 26 3.51 5.30 23.78
N ILE A 27 3.80 5.73 22.53
CA ILE A 27 4.30 4.87 21.46
C ILE A 27 5.78 4.54 21.68
N LEU A 28 6.58 5.47 22.17
CA LEU A 28 8.02 5.30 22.46
C LEU A 28 8.31 4.33 23.63
N THR A 29 7.35 4.08 24.52
CA THR A 29 7.52 3.08 25.59
C THR A 29 7.33 1.63 25.15
N ILE A 30 6.98 1.38 23.88
CA ILE A 30 6.72 0.01 23.35
C ILE A 30 7.89 -0.53 22.52
N GLY A 31 8.95 0.21 22.29
CA GLY A 31 10.13 -0.34 21.61
C GLY A 31 11.17 0.71 21.24
N CYS A 32 12.30 0.68 21.89
CA CYS A 32 13.50 1.40 21.45
C CYS A 32 14.02 0.77 20.16
N ALA A 33 13.64 1.30 19.00
CA ALA A 33 14.30 0.96 17.76
C ALA A 33 15.41 1.98 17.48
N ASN A 34 16.65 1.54 17.48
CA ASN A 34 17.85 2.33 17.13
C ASN A 34 17.97 2.62 15.62
N GLU A 35 16.94 2.37 14.84
CA GLU A 35 16.83 2.71 13.42
C GLU A 35 15.56 3.54 13.24
N ASN A 36 15.68 4.72 12.64
CA ASN A 36 14.53 5.58 12.39
C ASN A 36 13.68 4.98 11.26
N SER A 37 12.42 4.74 11.54
CA SER A 37 11.45 4.30 10.54
C SER A 37 10.70 5.51 9.97
N TYR A 38 10.60 5.57 8.65
CA TYR A 38 9.90 6.63 7.92
C TYR A 38 8.79 6.03 7.08
N ILE A 39 7.71 6.77 6.93
CA ILE A 39 6.64 6.45 5.99
C ILE A 39 6.88 7.24 4.71
N VAL A 40 7.00 6.53 3.58
CA VAL A 40 7.03 7.09 2.23
C VAL A 40 5.63 6.99 1.64
N TYR A 41 5.20 8.04 0.98
CA TYR A 41 3.88 8.14 0.34
C TYR A 41 3.95 9.04 -0.90
N ASP A 42 2.91 9.08 -1.72
CA ASP A 42 2.84 9.95 -2.90
C ASP A 42 1.64 10.90 -2.86
N ASP A 43 1.76 11.99 -3.64
CA ASP A 43 0.70 12.95 -3.95
C ASP A 43 0.27 12.89 -5.42
N ASP A 44 0.48 11.73 -6.07
CA ASP A 44 0.30 11.46 -7.50
C ASP A 44 1.38 12.00 -8.43
N ASN A 45 2.35 12.71 -7.92
CA ASN A 45 3.46 13.25 -8.70
C ASN A 45 4.81 12.92 -8.08
N PHE A 46 4.94 13.14 -6.78
CA PHE A 46 6.22 13.03 -6.08
C PHE A 46 6.11 12.13 -4.87
N LEU A 47 7.24 11.56 -4.50
CA LEU A 47 7.38 10.80 -3.26
C LEU A 47 7.79 11.72 -2.13
N TYR A 48 7.06 11.62 -1.04
CA TYR A 48 7.34 12.30 0.23
C TYR A 48 7.63 11.29 1.31
N MET A 49 8.26 11.75 2.37
CA MET A 49 8.41 10.94 3.57
C MET A 49 8.08 11.74 4.82
N VAL A 50 7.71 11.02 5.87
CA VAL A 50 7.42 11.58 7.18
C VAL A 50 7.87 10.61 8.26
N SER A 51 8.42 11.13 9.36
CA SER A 51 8.69 10.36 10.55
C SER A 51 7.51 10.43 11.52
N VAL A 52 7.25 9.35 12.24
CA VAL A 52 6.27 9.35 13.33
C VAL A 52 6.70 10.27 14.48
N GLU A 53 8.02 10.38 14.72
CA GLU A 53 8.58 11.23 15.78
C GLU A 53 8.58 12.73 15.39
N ASN A 54 8.78 13.02 14.12
CA ASN A 54 8.76 14.40 13.58
C ASN A 54 7.88 14.43 12.33
N PRO A 55 6.57 14.72 12.45
CA PRO A 55 5.61 14.64 11.36
C PRO A 55 5.70 15.85 10.40
N THR A 56 6.91 16.26 10.06
CA THR A 56 7.16 17.28 9.02
C THR A 56 7.43 16.57 7.69
N PRO A 57 6.55 16.71 6.68
CA PRO A 57 6.76 16.08 5.38
C PRO A 57 8.00 16.64 4.67
N GLU A 58 8.80 15.74 4.11
CA GLU A 58 9.96 16.07 3.28
C GLU A 58 9.85 15.38 1.94
N VAL A 59 10.36 15.99 0.87
CA VAL A 59 10.46 15.34 -0.45
C VAL A 59 11.48 14.22 -0.36
N PHE A 60 11.04 12.97 -0.65
CA PHE A 60 11.90 11.79 -0.52
C PHE A 60 13.05 11.80 -1.53
N ILE A 61 12.76 12.14 -2.79
CA ILE A 61 13.78 12.21 -3.84
C ILE A 61 13.53 13.46 -4.69
N ASN A 62 14.43 14.43 -4.62
CA ASN A 62 14.30 15.67 -5.39
C ASN A 62 14.40 15.42 -6.92
N GLY A 63 13.45 16.00 -7.66
CA GLY A 63 13.45 15.99 -9.13
C GLY A 63 13.00 14.70 -9.78
N ILE A 64 12.61 13.68 -9.01
CA ILE A 64 12.09 12.41 -9.54
C ILE A 64 10.59 12.32 -9.25
N ARG A 65 9.81 12.17 -10.32
CA ARG A 65 8.39 11.83 -10.21
C ARG A 65 8.27 10.37 -9.86
N GLY A 66 7.44 10.04 -8.88
CA GLY A 66 7.19 8.67 -8.48
C GLY A 66 5.82 8.51 -7.84
N ILE A 67 5.17 7.39 -8.11
CA ILE A 67 3.88 7.01 -7.54
C ILE A 67 3.88 5.53 -7.14
N ASN A 68 2.92 5.14 -6.31
CA ASN A 68 2.74 3.78 -5.81
C ASN A 68 4.02 3.21 -5.16
N PRO A 69 4.60 3.88 -4.16
CA PRO A 69 5.74 3.34 -3.45
C PRO A 69 5.35 2.07 -2.67
N ARG A 70 6.23 1.07 -2.71
CA ARG A 70 6.12 -0.17 -1.92
C ARG A 70 7.49 -0.53 -1.36
N ALA A 71 7.57 -0.72 -0.07
CA ALA A 71 8.80 -1.16 0.59
C ALA A 71 8.84 -2.69 0.76
N SER A 72 10.03 -3.23 0.88
CA SER A 72 10.21 -4.60 1.38
C SER A 72 9.77 -4.69 2.85
N THR A 73 9.36 -5.87 3.30
CA THR A 73 8.87 -6.09 4.66
C THR A 73 9.91 -5.77 5.74
N ASP A 74 11.20 -5.79 5.41
CA ASP A 74 12.29 -5.36 6.28
C ASP A 74 12.59 -3.84 6.22
N GLY A 75 11.91 -3.10 5.33
CA GLY A 75 12.04 -1.66 5.15
C GLY A 75 13.31 -1.19 4.46
N LYS A 76 14.18 -2.10 3.96
CA LYS A 76 15.50 -1.74 3.41
C LYS A 76 15.50 -1.45 1.90
N SER A 77 14.43 -1.82 1.21
CA SER A 77 14.26 -1.58 -0.22
C SER A 77 12.92 -0.91 -0.47
N LEU A 78 12.87 -0.04 -1.46
CA LEU A 78 11.66 0.63 -1.93
C LEU A 78 11.58 0.50 -3.44
N SER A 79 10.43 0.13 -3.95
CA SER A 79 10.09 0.24 -5.37
C SER A 79 8.98 1.27 -5.57
N PHE A 80 8.96 1.89 -6.73
CA PHE A 80 7.93 2.83 -7.16
C PHE A 80 7.90 2.88 -8.69
N ILE A 81 6.86 3.46 -9.25
CA ILE A 81 6.77 3.64 -10.70
C ILE A 81 6.92 5.11 -11.07
N THR A 82 7.54 5.38 -12.22
CA THR A 82 7.46 6.66 -12.92
C THR A 82 6.95 6.45 -14.32
N ARG A 83 6.15 7.38 -14.81
CA ARG A 83 5.60 7.33 -16.17
C ARG A 83 6.23 8.39 -17.04
N GLU A 84 6.83 7.96 -18.11
CA GLU A 84 7.28 8.79 -19.21
C GLU A 84 6.31 8.59 -20.38
N SER A 85 6.17 9.56 -21.26
CA SER A 85 5.15 9.68 -22.31
C SER A 85 4.60 8.38 -22.92
N SER A 86 5.39 7.32 -23.03
CA SER A 86 4.99 6.05 -23.67
C SER A 86 5.42 4.79 -22.90
N ARG A 87 6.03 4.94 -21.72
CA ARG A 87 6.56 3.80 -20.95
C ARG A 87 6.46 4.03 -19.45
N THR A 88 6.35 2.94 -18.71
CA THR A 88 6.46 2.91 -17.24
C THR A 88 7.82 2.34 -16.87
N LEU A 89 8.54 3.05 -16.01
CA LEU A 89 9.79 2.59 -15.41
C LEU A 89 9.52 2.23 -13.95
N VAL A 90 10.18 1.18 -13.49
CA VAL A 90 10.22 0.82 -12.07
C VAL A 90 11.53 1.32 -11.48
N GLY A 91 11.44 2.22 -10.51
CA GLY A 91 12.57 2.68 -9.71
C GLY A 91 12.74 1.79 -8.48
N MET A 92 13.97 1.36 -8.23
CA MET A 92 14.36 0.58 -7.05
C MET A 92 15.40 1.35 -6.24
N TRP A 93 15.05 1.67 -5.00
CA TRP A 93 15.95 2.26 -4.01
C TRP A 93 16.36 1.20 -2.96
N LYS A 94 17.63 1.17 -2.57
CA LYS A 94 18.20 0.22 -1.61
C LYS A 94 19.07 0.92 -0.55
N GLY A 95 18.51 1.93 0.11
CA GLY A 95 19.22 2.63 1.19
C GLY A 95 20.41 3.50 0.75
N SER A 96 20.56 3.76 -0.55
CA SER A 96 21.64 4.59 -1.12
C SER A 96 21.08 5.74 -1.93
N SER A 97 21.93 6.71 -2.33
CA SER A 97 21.52 7.84 -3.19
C SER A 97 21.16 7.41 -4.62
N ASN A 98 21.47 6.19 -5.02
CA ASN A 98 21.28 5.72 -6.38
C ASN A 98 20.00 4.89 -6.50
N ILE A 99 19.21 5.21 -7.54
CA ILE A 99 18.04 4.43 -7.94
C ILE A 99 18.44 3.59 -9.15
N THR A 100 18.11 2.30 -9.09
CA THR A 100 18.21 1.43 -10.25
C THR A 100 16.89 1.43 -11.01
N TRP A 101 16.93 1.70 -12.29
CA TRP A 101 15.76 1.78 -13.16
C TRP A 101 15.58 0.51 -13.97
N TYR A 102 14.35 0.01 -14.04
CA TYR A 102 13.98 -1.16 -14.83
C TYR A 102 12.89 -0.80 -15.82
N GLU A 103 13.06 -1.25 -17.04
CA GLU A 103 12.05 -1.17 -18.10
C GLU A 103 11.64 -2.58 -18.52
N HIS A 104 10.34 -2.78 -18.71
CA HIS A 104 9.79 -4.04 -19.17
C HIS A 104 9.09 -3.88 -20.52
N PRO A 105 9.79 -4.08 -21.64
CA PRO A 105 9.26 -3.81 -22.98
C PRO A 105 7.94 -4.56 -23.31
N LYS A 106 7.73 -5.72 -22.66
CA LYS A 106 6.51 -6.52 -22.82
C LYS A 106 5.26 -5.80 -22.30
N PHE A 107 5.38 -5.02 -21.21
CA PHE A 107 4.25 -4.37 -20.55
C PHE A 107 4.16 -2.88 -20.83
N LYS A 108 5.23 -2.27 -21.36
CA LYS A 108 5.30 -0.83 -21.68
C LYS A 108 4.73 0.07 -20.56
N SER A 109 3.48 0.54 -20.75
CA SER A 109 2.82 1.47 -19.85
C SER A 109 1.95 0.81 -18.75
N TYR A 110 1.89 -0.51 -18.69
CA TYR A 110 0.91 -1.24 -17.88
C TYR A 110 1.56 -2.09 -16.79
N ILE A 111 2.39 -1.44 -15.97
CA ILE A 111 2.96 -2.00 -14.75
C ILE A 111 2.39 -1.25 -13.56
N PHE A 112 1.99 -1.99 -12.53
CA PHE A 112 1.39 -1.44 -11.31
C PHE A 112 1.96 -2.13 -10.07
N ASN A 113 1.96 -1.40 -8.96
CA ASN A 113 2.21 -1.90 -7.61
C ASN A 113 3.45 -2.83 -7.50
N PRO A 114 4.64 -2.40 -7.92
CA PRO A 114 5.82 -3.21 -7.76
C PRO A 114 6.12 -3.38 -6.27
N SER A 115 6.31 -4.63 -5.81
CA SER A 115 6.67 -4.97 -4.43
C SER A 115 8.05 -5.63 -4.40
N PRO A 116 9.05 -5.02 -3.74
CA PRO A 116 10.44 -5.45 -3.85
C PRO A 116 10.73 -6.68 -2.98
N PHE A 117 11.64 -7.55 -3.47
CA PHE A 117 12.29 -8.56 -2.64
C PHE A 117 13.30 -7.91 -1.69
N ASN A 118 13.57 -8.57 -0.58
CA ASN A 118 14.60 -8.11 0.36
C ASN A 118 16.03 -8.16 -0.26
N SER A 119 16.28 -9.05 -1.22
CA SER A 119 17.59 -9.25 -1.84
C SER A 119 17.75 -8.57 -3.19
N SER A 120 16.96 -8.97 -4.18
CA SER A 120 16.99 -8.44 -5.54
C SER A 120 15.67 -8.70 -6.25
N GLY A 121 15.32 -7.84 -7.22
CA GLY A 121 14.09 -7.97 -7.98
C GLY A 121 12.83 -7.52 -7.22
N TYR A 122 11.69 -7.77 -7.82
CA TYR A 122 10.36 -7.41 -7.32
C TYR A 122 9.27 -8.22 -8.02
N VAL A 123 8.10 -8.30 -7.41
CA VAL A 123 6.87 -8.74 -8.08
C VAL A 123 6.03 -7.52 -8.46
N PHE A 124 5.23 -7.63 -9.49
CA PHE A 124 4.39 -6.53 -9.97
C PHE A 124 3.15 -7.04 -10.68
N SER A 125 2.11 -6.22 -10.74
CA SER A 125 0.94 -6.47 -11.60
C SER A 125 1.23 -5.97 -13.00
N GLY A 126 1.09 -6.82 -13.99
CA GLY A 126 1.33 -6.51 -15.40
C GLY A 126 0.12 -6.83 -16.27
N LEU A 127 -0.37 -5.85 -17.06
CA LEU A 127 -1.46 -6.07 -18.01
C LEU A 127 -0.94 -6.78 -19.25
N ASN A 128 -1.42 -8.00 -19.46
CA ASN A 128 -1.12 -8.81 -20.63
C ASN A 128 -2.40 -9.01 -21.46
N ARG A 129 -2.53 -8.24 -22.55
CA ARG A 129 -3.71 -8.20 -23.42
C ARG A 129 -4.98 -7.77 -22.65
N SER A 130 -5.69 -8.69 -22.00
CA SER A 130 -6.97 -8.45 -21.32
C SER A 130 -6.99 -8.85 -19.86
N HIS A 131 -5.87 -9.33 -19.31
CA HIS A 131 -5.79 -9.82 -17.93
C HIS A 131 -4.66 -9.12 -17.19
N LEU A 132 -4.89 -8.83 -15.91
CA LEU A 132 -3.83 -8.48 -14.98
C LEU A 132 -3.35 -9.75 -14.29
N ASP A 133 -2.08 -10.04 -14.45
CA ASP A 133 -1.40 -11.13 -13.75
C ASP A 133 -0.26 -10.57 -12.93
N ILE A 134 0.17 -11.33 -11.93
CA ILE A 134 1.34 -11.02 -11.14
C ILE A 134 2.58 -11.68 -11.76
N TYR A 135 3.61 -10.88 -11.94
CA TYR A 135 4.89 -11.29 -12.53
C TYR A 135 6.03 -11.09 -11.54
N SER A 136 7.01 -11.99 -11.61
CA SER A 136 8.33 -11.76 -11.02
C SER A 136 9.22 -11.05 -12.05
N SER A 137 9.95 -10.02 -11.61
CA SER A 137 10.98 -9.35 -12.44
C SER A 137 12.15 -10.27 -12.75
N GLU A 138 12.40 -11.26 -11.88
CA GLU A 138 13.35 -12.34 -12.15
C GLU A 138 12.76 -13.26 -13.22
N GLN A 139 13.45 -13.41 -14.34
CA GLN A 139 13.03 -14.25 -15.48
C GLN A 139 11.69 -13.86 -16.12
N MET A 140 11.05 -12.75 -15.74
CA MET A 140 9.75 -12.32 -16.26
C MET A 140 8.67 -13.42 -16.18
N LYS A 141 8.70 -14.18 -15.09
CA LYS A 141 7.81 -15.31 -14.87
C LYS A 141 6.43 -14.82 -14.47
N ASN A 142 5.40 -15.28 -15.18
CA ASN A 142 4.01 -15.13 -14.75
C ASN A 142 3.73 -16.08 -13.58
N ILE A 143 3.33 -15.52 -12.43
CA ILE A 143 3.06 -16.28 -11.20
C ILE A 143 1.63 -16.79 -11.19
N THR A 144 0.65 -15.94 -11.45
CA THR A 144 -0.76 -16.25 -11.15
C THR A 144 -1.50 -16.97 -12.28
N LYS A 145 -1.13 -16.83 -13.53
CA LYS A 145 -1.57 -17.61 -14.72
C LYS A 145 -3.08 -17.98 -14.80
N PHE A 146 -3.93 -17.23 -14.16
CA PHE A 146 -5.37 -17.47 -14.15
C PHE A 146 -6.10 -16.47 -15.05
N ARG A 147 -7.32 -16.76 -15.49
CA ARG A 147 -8.14 -15.82 -16.28
C ARG A 147 -8.90 -14.85 -15.36
N SER A 148 -8.18 -14.19 -14.47
CA SER A 148 -8.69 -13.23 -13.49
C SER A 148 -7.86 -11.94 -13.54
N MET A 149 -8.34 -10.93 -12.85
CA MET A 149 -7.57 -9.73 -12.56
C MET A 149 -6.85 -9.95 -11.23
N ASP A 150 -5.55 -10.22 -11.29
CA ASP A 150 -4.70 -10.40 -10.11
C ASP A 150 -3.78 -9.18 -9.94
N PHE A 151 -3.86 -8.50 -8.81
CA PHE A 151 -3.20 -7.21 -8.62
C PHE A 151 -2.83 -6.93 -7.16
N GLU A 152 -2.08 -5.83 -6.93
CA GLU A 152 -1.61 -5.40 -5.61
C GLU A 152 -0.84 -6.48 -4.84
N PRO A 153 0.20 -7.07 -5.44
CA PRO A 153 0.99 -8.06 -4.73
C PRO A 153 1.79 -7.46 -3.58
N SER A 154 1.88 -8.19 -2.48
CA SER A 154 2.87 -7.98 -1.41
C SER A 154 3.59 -9.28 -1.13
N LEU A 155 4.92 -9.21 -0.92
CA LEU A 155 5.77 -10.37 -0.68
C LEU A 155 5.80 -10.72 0.80
N SER A 156 5.81 -12.03 1.10
CA SER A 156 6.09 -12.49 2.45
C SER A 156 7.51 -12.12 2.89
N PRO A 157 7.79 -12.00 4.21
CA PRO A 157 9.11 -11.61 4.71
C PRO A 157 10.26 -12.51 4.28
N ASP A 158 9.98 -13.80 4.06
CA ASP A 158 10.95 -14.78 3.57
C ASP A 158 11.06 -14.84 2.04
N GLY A 159 10.24 -14.09 1.33
CA GLY A 159 10.19 -14.00 -0.13
C GLY A 159 9.66 -15.25 -0.83
N LYS A 160 9.04 -16.19 -0.10
CA LYS A 160 8.56 -17.46 -0.66
C LYS A 160 7.10 -17.46 -1.08
N ALA A 161 6.31 -16.53 -0.56
CA ALA A 161 4.90 -16.39 -0.86
C ALA A 161 4.54 -14.96 -1.25
N ILE A 162 3.42 -14.81 -1.95
CA ILE A 162 2.76 -13.54 -2.21
C ILE A 162 1.36 -13.55 -1.63
N VAL A 163 0.90 -12.38 -1.18
CA VAL A 163 -0.51 -12.08 -0.97
C VAL A 163 -0.95 -11.09 -2.06
N PHE A 164 -2.14 -11.21 -2.56
CA PHE A 164 -2.64 -10.38 -3.65
C PHE A 164 -4.16 -10.29 -3.66
N THR A 165 -4.66 -9.31 -4.36
CA THR A 165 -6.08 -9.10 -4.62
C THR A 165 -6.48 -9.81 -5.91
N SER A 166 -7.64 -10.49 -5.95
CA SER A 166 -8.11 -11.22 -7.13
C SER A 166 -9.63 -11.26 -7.23
N ASP A 167 -10.16 -11.21 -8.45
CA ASP A 167 -11.56 -11.44 -8.79
C ASP A 167 -11.85 -12.88 -9.27
N ARG A 168 -10.89 -13.82 -9.12
CA ARG A 168 -10.96 -15.19 -9.65
C ARG A 168 -12.12 -16.04 -9.16
N ILE A 169 -12.73 -15.67 -8.05
CA ILE A 169 -13.96 -16.25 -7.54
C ILE A 169 -14.94 -15.10 -7.38
N SER A 170 -15.50 -14.63 -8.49
CA SER A 170 -16.68 -13.79 -8.39
C SER A 170 -17.78 -14.59 -7.70
N ASN A 171 -18.43 -14.04 -6.71
CA ASN A 171 -19.61 -14.65 -6.08
C ASN A 171 -20.83 -14.60 -7.02
N ALA A 172 -20.65 -14.82 -8.28
CA ALA A 172 -21.71 -15.15 -9.17
C ALA A 172 -21.63 -16.65 -9.32
N ASP A 173 -22.36 -17.46 -8.52
CA ASP A 173 -23.45 -17.94 -9.19
C ASP A 173 -23.73 -19.38 -9.04
N ILE A 174 -24.89 -19.60 -8.75
CA ILE A 174 -25.81 -20.56 -9.38
C ILE A 174 -25.32 -20.87 -10.80
N TYR A 175 -24.48 -21.91 -10.89
CA TYR A 175 -24.22 -22.55 -12.16
C TYR A 175 -25.53 -23.16 -12.64
N THR A 176 -26.25 -22.43 -13.48
CA THR A 176 -27.12 -23.09 -14.46
C THR A 176 -26.18 -23.78 -15.44
N ASN A 177 -26.55 -24.94 -15.94
CA ASN A 177 -25.78 -25.83 -16.82
C ASN A 177 -25.38 -25.21 -18.17
N GLU A 178 -25.19 -23.92 -18.28
CA GLU A 178 -24.90 -23.20 -19.50
C GLU A 178 -23.57 -22.44 -19.35
N ARG A 179 -22.62 -22.93 -20.13
CA ARG A 179 -21.31 -22.39 -20.54
C ARG A 179 -20.68 -21.30 -19.66
N PRO A 180 -19.38 -21.39 -19.39
CA PRO A 180 -18.62 -20.26 -18.86
C PRO A 180 -18.81 -19.06 -19.79
N LEU A 181 -19.06 -17.89 -19.21
CA LEU A 181 -19.08 -16.61 -19.91
C LEU A 181 -17.86 -16.53 -20.84
N SER A 182 -18.10 -16.15 -22.09
CA SER A 182 -17.05 -16.08 -23.10
C SER A 182 -16.03 -15.00 -22.74
N ASP A 183 -14.79 -15.15 -23.21
CA ASP A 183 -13.71 -14.15 -23.05
C ASP A 183 -14.14 -12.71 -23.45
N ARG A 184 -15.24 -12.58 -24.18
CA ARG A 184 -15.83 -11.32 -24.60
C ARG A 184 -16.49 -10.56 -23.47
N ASP A 185 -17.10 -11.26 -22.52
CA ASP A 185 -17.77 -10.65 -21.36
C ASP A 185 -16.76 -10.16 -20.33
N ALA A 186 -15.63 -10.85 -20.21
CA ALA A 186 -14.50 -10.40 -19.41
C ALA A 186 -13.86 -9.12 -20.00
N ILE A 187 -13.78 -9.01 -21.33
CA ILE A 187 -13.24 -7.82 -22.04
C ILE A 187 -14.21 -6.63 -21.93
N GLU A 188 -15.52 -6.86 -21.98
CA GLU A 188 -16.51 -5.80 -21.79
C GLU A 188 -16.53 -5.29 -20.34
N ASN A 189 -16.25 -6.14 -19.38
CA ASN A 189 -16.11 -5.76 -17.98
C ASN A 189 -14.85 -4.89 -17.73
N ILE A 190 -13.76 -5.08 -18.48
CA ILE A 190 -12.56 -4.20 -18.41
C ILE A 190 -12.87 -2.76 -18.78
N LYS A 191 -13.86 -2.49 -19.62
CA LYS A 191 -14.27 -1.12 -19.96
C LYS A 191 -14.86 -0.34 -18.79
N GLU A 192 -15.26 -1.03 -17.73
CA GLU A 192 -15.80 -0.43 -16.51
C GLU A 192 -14.74 -0.23 -15.42
N TRP A 193 -13.55 -0.77 -15.61
CA TRP A 193 -12.41 -0.55 -14.73
C TRP A 193 -11.69 0.72 -15.18
N ASP A 194 -11.77 1.75 -14.39
CA ASP A 194 -11.01 2.98 -14.65
C ASP A 194 -9.53 2.73 -14.32
N ILE A 195 -8.77 2.32 -15.32
CA ILE A 195 -7.31 2.21 -15.23
C ILE A 195 -6.75 3.62 -15.31
N THR A 196 -6.55 4.23 -14.17
CA THR A 196 -6.01 5.59 -14.07
C THR A 196 -4.49 5.56 -14.02
N GLU A 197 -3.88 6.73 -14.11
CA GLU A 197 -2.45 6.92 -13.88
C GLU A 197 -1.99 6.44 -12.49
N ARG A 198 -2.89 6.33 -11.52
CA ARG A 198 -2.66 5.89 -10.14
C ARG A 198 -2.72 4.38 -9.93
N GLY A 199 -3.19 3.62 -10.90
CA GLY A 199 -3.48 2.21 -10.76
C GLY A 199 -4.90 1.87 -11.19
N ILE A 200 -5.47 0.85 -10.58
CA ILE A 200 -6.81 0.36 -10.91
C ILE A 200 -7.81 0.98 -9.95
N LYS A 201 -8.79 1.71 -10.48
CA LYS A 201 -9.98 2.09 -9.71
C LYS A 201 -11.03 0.99 -9.83
N TYR A 202 -11.53 0.55 -8.69
CA TYR A 202 -12.62 -0.41 -8.64
C TYR A 202 -13.94 0.32 -8.90
N ASN A 203 -14.74 -0.21 -9.81
CA ASN A 203 -16.13 0.20 -9.90
C ASN A 203 -16.97 -0.70 -9.01
N THR A 204 -17.40 -0.19 -7.86
CA THR A 204 -18.16 -0.93 -6.83
C THR A 204 -19.60 -1.25 -7.25
N TYR A 205 -20.01 -0.95 -8.49
CA TYR A 205 -21.41 -1.05 -8.91
C TYR A 205 -21.83 -2.40 -9.52
N ARG A 206 -20.92 -3.39 -9.62
CA ARG A 206 -21.30 -4.76 -10.02
C ARG A 206 -20.86 -5.77 -8.98
N ASP A 207 -21.62 -6.85 -8.87
CA ASP A 207 -21.47 -7.98 -7.94
C ASP A 207 -20.15 -8.78 -8.08
N HIS A 208 -19.09 -8.17 -8.64
CA HIS A 208 -17.76 -8.75 -8.71
C HIS A 208 -17.02 -8.47 -7.42
N ASN A 209 -17.13 -9.41 -6.52
CA ASN A 209 -16.42 -9.39 -5.27
C ASN A 209 -14.94 -9.69 -5.51
N ILE A 210 -14.07 -8.83 -5.06
CA ILE A 210 -12.64 -9.10 -5.04
C ILE A 210 -12.23 -9.54 -3.64
N ASP A 211 -11.34 -10.51 -3.58
CA ASP A 211 -10.89 -11.13 -2.33
C ASP A 211 -9.37 -11.18 -2.24
N ILE A 212 -8.89 -11.44 -1.04
CA ILE A 212 -7.47 -11.62 -0.78
C ILE A 212 -7.10 -13.11 -0.93
N PHE A 213 -6.02 -13.35 -1.65
CA PHE A 213 -5.44 -14.67 -1.88
C PHE A 213 -3.97 -14.69 -1.49
N THR A 214 -3.47 -15.85 -1.14
CA THR A 214 -2.04 -16.13 -1.06
C THR A 214 -1.66 -17.24 -2.02
N SER A 215 -0.41 -17.24 -2.46
CA SER A 215 0.20 -18.37 -3.17
C SER A 215 1.70 -18.41 -2.90
N ASP A 216 2.32 -19.55 -3.20
CA ASP A 216 3.77 -19.62 -3.27
C ASP A 216 4.28 -18.74 -4.42
N ILE A 217 5.54 -18.34 -4.37
CA ILE A 217 6.15 -17.46 -5.38
C ILE A 217 6.24 -18.11 -6.77
N ASP A 218 6.06 -19.40 -6.86
CA ASP A 218 5.98 -20.12 -8.14
C ASP A 218 4.56 -20.21 -8.71
N GLY A 219 3.54 -19.74 -7.94
CA GLY A 219 2.12 -19.75 -8.25
C GLY A 219 1.39 -21.02 -7.78
N SER A 220 2.08 -21.94 -7.10
CA SER A 220 1.45 -23.09 -6.47
C SER A 220 0.76 -22.74 -5.14
N ASN A 221 0.03 -23.67 -4.57
CA ASN A 221 -0.62 -23.57 -3.26
C ASN A 221 -1.45 -22.29 -3.07
N THR A 222 -2.21 -21.89 -4.10
CA THR A 222 -3.07 -20.71 -4.01
C THR A 222 -4.23 -20.96 -3.05
N ILE A 223 -4.37 -20.09 -2.04
CA ILE A 223 -5.40 -20.15 -1.00
C ILE A 223 -6.18 -18.83 -0.98
N ARG A 224 -7.52 -18.91 -0.94
CA ARG A 224 -8.40 -17.77 -0.69
C ARG A 224 -8.45 -17.49 0.80
N LEU A 225 -8.07 -16.29 1.23
CA LEU A 225 -8.07 -15.88 2.64
C LEU A 225 -9.38 -15.21 3.06
N THR A 226 -10.00 -14.46 2.17
CA THR A 226 -11.25 -13.76 2.48
C THR A 226 -12.38 -14.20 1.54
N SER A 227 -13.62 -14.13 2.03
CA SER A 227 -14.82 -14.58 1.30
C SER A 227 -16.07 -13.79 1.67
N ALA A 228 -15.91 -12.51 2.05
CA ALA A 228 -17.04 -11.63 2.33
C ALA A 228 -17.82 -11.33 1.04
N ARG A 229 -19.06 -10.84 1.15
CA ARG A 229 -19.83 -10.35 -0.01
C ARG A 229 -19.36 -9.00 -0.52
N ALA A 230 -18.52 -8.31 0.21
CA ALA A 230 -17.93 -7.02 -0.11
C ALA A 230 -16.46 -7.19 -0.46
N SER A 231 -15.94 -6.29 -1.27
CA SER A 231 -14.56 -6.34 -1.74
C SER A 231 -13.55 -6.15 -0.61
N ASP A 232 -12.51 -6.97 -0.64
CA ASP A 232 -11.32 -6.93 0.19
C ASP A 232 -10.10 -6.70 -0.72
N TYR A 233 -9.26 -5.71 -0.44
CA TYR A 233 -8.21 -5.25 -1.35
C TYR A 233 -7.02 -4.61 -0.60
N GLN A 234 -5.92 -4.34 -1.32
CA GLN A 234 -4.70 -3.71 -0.81
C GLN A 234 -4.07 -4.46 0.37
N PRO A 235 -3.75 -5.74 0.20
CA PRO A 235 -3.13 -6.50 1.26
C PRO A 235 -1.67 -6.14 1.48
N ASP A 236 -1.22 -6.27 2.74
CA ASP A 236 0.19 -6.15 3.10
C ASP A 236 0.58 -7.12 4.24
N TRP A 237 1.79 -7.71 4.14
CA TRP A 237 2.31 -8.66 5.11
C TRP A 237 2.90 -7.97 6.34
N SER A 238 2.62 -8.54 7.52
CA SER A 238 3.41 -8.21 8.72
C SER A 238 4.83 -8.73 8.58
N SER A 239 5.79 -8.05 9.23
CA SER A 239 7.22 -8.40 9.15
C SER A 239 7.56 -9.79 9.73
N ASP A 240 6.70 -10.36 10.55
CA ASP A 240 6.84 -11.72 11.10
C ASP A 240 6.12 -12.79 10.27
N GLY A 241 5.46 -12.40 9.17
CA GLY A 241 4.74 -13.30 8.25
C GLY A 241 3.47 -13.94 8.81
N ARG A 242 3.02 -13.53 10.01
CA ARG A 242 1.85 -14.15 10.66
C ARG A 242 0.54 -13.48 10.31
N TRP A 243 0.57 -12.20 9.91
CA TRP A 243 -0.61 -11.40 9.67
C TRP A 243 -0.59 -10.75 8.30
N ILE A 244 -1.77 -10.53 7.76
CA ILE A 244 -2.04 -9.74 6.56
C ILE A 244 -3.03 -8.65 6.96
N VAL A 245 -2.67 -7.38 6.74
CA VAL A 245 -3.57 -6.23 6.85
C VAL A 245 -4.16 -5.92 5.49
N PHE A 246 -5.41 -5.46 5.41
CA PHE A 246 -6.08 -5.16 4.15
C PHE A 246 -7.22 -4.17 4.34
N SER A 247 -7.69 -3.58 3.25
CA SER A 247 -8.88 -2.71 3.19
C SER A 247 -10.10 -3.55 2.84
N SER A 248 -11.28 -3.21 3.42
CA SER A 248 -12.52 -3.94 3.20
C SER A 248 -13.74 -3.02 3.16
N LEU A 249 -14.64 -3.26 2.20
CA LEU A 249 -15.91 -2.53 2.04
C LEU A 249 -17.10 -3.17 2.78
N ARG A 250 -16.87 -4.14 3.67
CA ARG A 250 -17.96 -4.91 4.33
C ARG A 250 -18.85 -4.11 5.27
N HIS A 251 -18.56 -2.84 5.53
CA HIS A 251 -19.31 -1.96 6.46
C HIS A 251 -19.76 -0.63 5.83
N ASN A 252 -20.09 -0.61 4.53
CA ASN A 252 -20.57 0.55 3.75
C ASN A 252 -19.52 1.62 3.42
N ASN A 253 -18.38 1.62 4.09
CA ASN A 253 -17.20 2.42 3.82
C ASN A 253 -15.99 1.50 3.89
N SER A 254 -14.85 1.99 3.41
CA SER A 254 -13.61 1.25 3.53
C SER A 254 -13.08 1.33 4.96
N GLU A 255 -12.71 0.17 5.50
CA GLU A 255 -12.14 0.02 6.83
C GLU A 255 -10.95 -0.93 6.79
N ILE A 256 -10.04 -0.79 7.74
CA ILE A 256 -8.85 -1.64 7.84
C ILE A 256 -9.15 -2.87 8.67
N PHE A 257 -8.80 -4.02 8.13
CA PHE A 257 -8.86 -5.33 8.78
C PHE A 257 -7.50 -6.00 8.78
N LYS A 258 -7.32 -6.96 9.67
CA LYS A 258 -6.21 -7.92 9.59
C LYS A 258 -6.73 -9.35 9.73
N ILE A 259 -6.00 -10.29 9.16
CA ILE A 259 -6.28 -11.73 9.21
C ILE A 259 -4.95 -12.47 9.35
N ARG A 260 -4.95 -13.65 9.94
CA ARG A 260 -3.76 -14.49 9.92
C ARG A 260 -3.46 -14.99 8.50
N SER A 261 -2.19 -15.26 8.24
CA SER A 261 -1.74 -15.77 6.94
C SER A 261 -2.33 -17.15 6.58
N ASP A 262 -2.88 -17.86 7.54
CA ASP A 262 -3.63 -19.12 7.34
C ASP A 262 -5.16 -18.92 7.16
N GLY A 263 -5.63 -17.65 7.16
CA GLY A 263 -7.04 -17.29 6.98
C GLY A 263 -7.87 -17.30 8.28
N THR A 264 -7.26 -17.49 9.43
CA THR A 264 -7.93 -17.44 10.75
C THR A 264 -7.84 -16.06 11.40
N ASP A 265 -8.53 -15.85 12.51
CA ASP A 265 -8.47 -14.67 13.38
C ASP A 265 -8.68 -13.33 12.63
N LEU A 266 -9.79 -13.20 11.90
CA LEU A 266 -10.16 -11.94 11.25
C LEU A 266 -10.53 -10.87 12.30
N GLU A 267 -9.84 -9.73 12.27
CA GLU A 267 -10.07 -8.61 13.18
C GLU A 267 -10.28 -7.30 12.40
N ARG A 268 -11.27 -6.48 12.81
CA ARG A 268 -11.47 -5.12 12.33
C ARG A 268 -10.64 -4.16 13.16
N LEU A 269 -9.80 -3.32 12.53
CA LEU A 269 -8.90 -2.38 13.20
C LEU A 269 -9.42 -0.95 13.22
N THR A 270 -10.20 -0.54 12.22
CA THR A 270 -10.85 0.77 12.18
C THR A 270 -12.36 0.64 12.15
N ASN A 271 -13.07 1.59 12.77
CA ASN A 271 -14.53 1.59 12.87
C ASN A 271 -15.05 3.03 12.97
N ASN A 272 -15.34 3.63 11.82
CA ASN A 272 -15.85 4.99 11.73
C ASN A 272 -16.66 5.20 10.44
N ASN A 273 -17.08 6.44 10.14
CA ASN A 273 -17.91 6.76 8.97
C ASN A 273 -17.09 7.29 7.78
N TYR A 274 -15.77 7.19 7.83
CA TYR A 274 -14.85 7.66 6.81
C TYR A 274 -14.15 6.49 6.13
N ASN A 275 -13.55 6.72 4.97
CA ASN A 275 -12.78 5.68 4.31
C ASN A 275 -11.38 5.61 4.91
N ASP A 276 -11.02 4.44 5.37
CA ASP A 276 -9.70 4.07 5.81
C ASP A 276 -9.15 3.01 4.85
N ASP A 277 -8.10 3.36 4.09
CA ASP A 277 -7.59 2.60 2.95
C ASP A 277 -6.07 2.40 3.02
N GLN A 278 -5.56 1.52 2.15
CA GLN A 278 -4.14 1.40 1.82
C GLN A 278 -3.25 1.16 3.05
N PRO A 279 -3.54 0.14 3.87
CA PRO A 279 -2.76 -0.14 5.05
C PRO A 279 -1.36 -0.66 4.68
N ALA A 280 -0.37 -0.34 5.53
CA ALA A 280 0.99 -0.86 5.41
C ALA A 280 1.59 -1.13 6.79
N TRP A 281 2.13 -2.33 7.00
CA TRP A 281 2.82 -2.73 8.22
C TRP A 281 4.17 -2.06 8.38
N SER A 282 4.49 -1.61 9.60
CA SER A 282 5.85 -1.20 9.92
C SER A 282 6.79 -2.41 9.95
N PRO A 283 8.09 -2.24 9.62
CA PRO A 283 9.07 -3.32 9.68
C PRO A 283 9.26 -3.92 11.08
N GLU A 284 8.89 -3.20 12.12
CA GLU A 284 8.88 -3.67 13.53
C GLU A 284 7.62 -4.48 13.87
N GLY A 285 6.57 -4.43 13.02
CA GLY A 285 5.33 -5.15 13.21
C GLY A 285 4.41 -4.59 14.30
N ASN A 286 4.72 -3.42 14.86
CA ASN A 286 3.96 -2.80 15.96
C ASN A 286 3.05 -1.66 15.51
N LEU A 287 3.26 -1.10 14.31
CA LEU A 287 2.48 -0.01 13.75
C LEU A 287 1.92 -0.36 12.37
N ILE A 288 0.82 0.30 12.00
CA ILE A 288 0.21 0.25 10.69
C ILE A 288 0.00 1.70 10.24
N ALA A 289 0.56 2.08 9.07
CA ALA A 289 0.22 3.32 8.38
C ALA A 289 -0.98 3.06 7.48
N PHE A 290 -1.83 4.06 7.29
CA PHE A 290 -2.99 3.96 6.41
C PHE A 290 -3.42 5.34 5.90
N VAL A 291 -4.22 5.37 4.86
CA VAL A 291 -4.87 6.58 4.34
C VAL A 291 -6.24 6.72 4.96
N SER A 292 -6.61 7.93 5.38
CA SER A 292 -7.96 8.24 5.83
C SER A 292 -8.43 9.60 5.32
N ASP A 293 -9.71 9.70 4.95
CA ASP A 293 -10.36 10.95 4.52
C ASP A 293 -11.10 11.68 5.66
N ARG A 294 -10.96 11.20 6.91
CA ARG A 294 -11.67 11.73 8.10
C ARG A 294 -11.37 13.19 8.43
N SER A 295 -10.29 13.74 7.91
CA SER A 295 -9.92 15.15 8.04
C SER A 295 -10.41 16.04 6.88
N GLY A 296 -11.28 15.53 5.99
CA GLY A 296 -11.84 16.23 4.84
C GLY A 296 -11.08 16.01 3.52
N SER A 297 -9.87 15.45 3.59
CA SER A 297 -9.06 14.99 2.44
C SER A 297 -8.25 13.78 2.85
N LYS A 298 -7.79 13.00 1.88
CA LYS A 298 -6.94 11.83 2.13
C LYS A 298 -5.62 12.26 2.75
N ASN A 299 -5.35 11.76 3.95
CA ASN A 299 -4.13 12.01 4.70
C ASN A 299 -3.56 10.72 5.28
N ILE A 300 -2.28 10.73 5.63
CA ILE A 300 -1.60 9.59 6.22
C ILE A 300 -1.85 9.58 7.74
N TYR A 301 -2.30 8.45 8.22
CA TYR A 301 -2.50 8.14 9.62
C TYR A 301 -1.63 6.95 10.03
N VAL A 302 -1.40 6.82 11.31
CA VAL A 302 -0.72 5.68 11.92
C VAL A 302 -1.55 5.17 13.10
N MET A 303 -1.53 3.87 13.32
CA MET A 303 -2.12 3.21 14.49
C MET A 303 -1.23 2.09 14.98
N SER A 304 -1.49 1.60 16.21
CA SER A 304 -0.89 0.36 16.67
C SER A 304 -1.38 -0.84 15.88
N SER A 305 -0.66 -1.95 15.90
CA SER A 305 -1.05 -3.23 15.26
C SER A 305 -2.36 -3.82 15.79
N THR A 306 -2.91 -3.26 16.88
CA THR A 306 -4.22 -3.61 17.46
C THR A 306 -5.34 -2.64 17.09
N GLY A 307 -5.09 -1.65 16.20
CA GLY A 307 -6.07 -0.64 15.78
C GLY A 307 -6.24 0.54 16.73
N THR A 308 -5.52 0.57 17.86
CA THR A 308 -5.57 1.65 18.85
C THR A 308 -4.59 2.79 18.53
N ASN A 309 -4.72 3.92 19.22
CA ASN A 309 -3.81 5.08 19.10
C ASN A 309 -3.68 5.60 17.65
N GLN A 310 -4.82 5.83 17.00
CA GLN A 310 -4.86 6.37 15.64
C GLN A 310 -4.48 7.86 15.65
N ILE A 311 -3.39 8.21 14.96
CA ILE A 311 -2.83 9.56 14.91
C ILE A 311 -2.69 10.01 13.45
N GLN A 312 -3.13 11.23 13.15
CA GLN A 312 -2.88 11.87 11.85
C GLN A 312 -1.44 12.38 11.78
N LEU A 313 -0.70 12.00 10.74
CA LEU A 313 0.68 12.44 10.53
C LEU A 313 0.81 13.59 9.53
N THR A 314 -0.09 13.67 8.55
CA THR A 314 -0.01 14.69 7.50
C THR A 314 -1.27 15.54 7.44
N THR A 315 -1.14 16.74 6.88
CA THR A 315 -2.25 17.65 6.59
C THR A 315 -2.10 18.15 5.16
N SER A 316 -2.80 17.51 4.21
CA SER A 316 -2.78 17.89 2.80
C SER A 316 -4.20 18.15 2.31
N LEU A 317 -4.35 19.06 1.37
CA LEU A 317 -5.62 19.33 0.68
C LEU A 317 -5.70 18.60 -0.66
N SER A 318 -4.57 18.14 -1.20
CA SER A 318 -4.50 17.46 -2.51
C SER A 318 -4.80 15.95 -2.46
N GLY A 319 -4.90 15.38 -1.25
CA GLY A 319 -5.00 13.92 -1.07
C GLY A 319 -3.65 13.22 -1.18
N LEU A 320 -3.41 12.26 -0.30
CA LEU A 320 -2.17 11.48 -0.25
C LEU A 320 -2.48 10.00 -0.37
N ASN A 321 -1.54 9.21 -0.92
CA ASN A 321 -1.76 7.81 -1.25
C ASN A 321 -0.54 6.95 -0.92
N SER A 322 -0.77 5.63 -0.92
CA SER A 322 0.23 4.56 -0.94
C SER A 322 1.29 4.66 0.16
N PRO A 323 0.91 4.81 1.44
CA PRO A 323 1.90 4.80 2.51
C PRO A 323 2.65 3.46 2.55
N THR A 324 3.96 3.52 2.78
CA THR A 324 4.80 2.34 3.00
C THR A 324 5.95 2.71 3.92
N TRP A 325 6.54 1.73 4.60
CA TRP A 325 7.58 1.98 5.60
C TRP A 325 8.97 1.67 5.09
N ILE A 326 9.93 2.58 5.35
CA ILE A 326 11.35 2.33 5.13
C ILE A 326 12.14 2.50 6.42
N LYS A 327 13.28 1.81 6.50
CA LYS A 327 14.30 1.97 7.55
C LYS A 327 15.50 2.73 7.02
N CYS A 328 15.90 3.74 7.77
CA CYS A 328 17.10 4.52 7.46
C CYS A 328 18.07 4.48 8.64
N LYS A 329 19.34 4.20 8.38
CA LYS A 329 20.39 4.35 9.39
C LYS A 329 20.65 5.83 9.64
N SER A 330 20.49 6.28 10.89
CA SER A 330 20.86 7.63 11.30
C SER A 330 22.34 7.89 10.95
N GLY A 331 22.60 8.87 10.10
CA GLY A 331 23.97 9.35 9.79
C GLY A 331 24.44 9.20 8.34
N ILE A 332 23.78 8.47 7.46
CA ILE A 332 24.20 8.36 6.05
C ILE A 332 23.75 9.56 5.21
N LEU A 333 22.94 10.44 5.74
CA LEU A 333 22.04 11.33 5.03
C LEU A 333 22.47 12.77 4.92
N LYS A 334 23.45 13.22 5.70
CA LYS A 334 23.92 14.62 5.64
C LYS A 334 24.88 14.94 4.49
N LYS A 335 25.35 13.95 3.72
CA LYS A 335 26.40 14.16 2.70
C LYS A 335 25.99 13.99 1.24
N ALA A 336 24.85 13.42 0.94
CA ALA A 336 24.36 13.35 -0.44
C ALA A 336 22.98 14.01 -0.47
N GLY A 337 22.83 15.08 -1.20
CA GLY A 337 21.64 15.93 -1.23
C GLY A 337 20.34 15.26 -1.66
N ASN A 338 20.16 13.97 -1.46
CA ASN A 338 18.96 13.20 -1.81
C ASN A 338 18.97 11.79 -1.19
N SER A 339 19.16 11.67 0.07
CA SER A 339 19.07 10.38 0.74
C SER A 339 18.44 10.59 2.10
N CYS A 340 17.75 9.63 2.71
CA CYS A 340 17.04 9.75 4.00
C CYS A 340 17.57 10.90 4.90
N PRO A 341 16.82 11.68 5.65
CA PRO A 341 17.28 12.84 6.44
C PRO A 341 18.24 12.49 7.57
#